data_db1265725d4c5b8b874c5643b7d5c58b
#
_entry.id   db1265725d4c5b8b874c5643b7d5c58b
#
_cell.length_a   1.000
_cell.length_b   1.000
_cell.length_c   1.000
_cell.angle_alpha   90.00
_cell.angle_beta   90.00
_cell.angle_gamma   90.00
#
_symmetry.space_group_name_H-M   'P 1'
#
loop_
_entity.id
_entity.type
_entity.pdbx_description
1 polymer ?
#
loop_
_entity_poly.entity_id
_entity_poly.type
_entity_poly.pdbx_seq_one_letter_code
_entity_poly.pdbx_strand_id
1 'polypeptide(L)'
;MVDFEFVEPWIQRAENDISSANFLTEKMYPVPAEIVCFHCQQAAEKYLKAFLVYNDQEPPKTHDLIEIARLCNNYDKDFLILIPKCEYLLPFATQTRYPSKIDIEEEDIKKALVYAQAIIELVKSKIQYS
;
A
#
# COMPACT_ATOMS: atom_id res chain seq x y z
N MET A 1 10.64 18.43 12.35
CA MET A 1 10.52 17.52 11.20
C MET A 1 11.44 16.34 11.39
N VAL A 2 10.97 15.13 11.10
CA VAL A 2 11.75 13.92 11.28
C VAL A 2 12.87 13.85 10.24
N ASP A 3 13.97 13.19 10.60
CA ASP A 3 15.05 12.92 9.66
C ASP A 3 14.55 11.93 8.61
N PHE A 4 14.79 12.23 7.33
CA PHE A 4 14.35 11.40 6.23
C PHE A 4 14.90 9.97 6.28
N GLU A 5 16.05 9.77 6.93
CA GLU A 5 16.60 8.43 7.08
C GLU A 5 15.68 7.45 7.83
N PHE A 6 14.72 7.97 8.62
CA PHE A 6 13.72 7.14 9.28
C PHE A 6 12.54 6.83 8.36
N VAL A 7 12.31 7.66 7.36
CA VAL A 7 11.22 7.49 6.39
C VAL A 7 11.64 6.56 5.26
N GLU A 8 12.87 6.71 4.78
CA GLU A 8 13.36 6.03 3.59
C GLU A 8 13.21 4.49 3.61
N PRO A 9 13.51 3.78 4.73
CA PRO A 9 13.34 2.33 4.74
C PRO A 9 11.91 1.87 4.47
N TRP A 10 10.92 2.64 4.91
CA TRP A 10 9.52 2.33 4.64
C TRP A 10 9.22 2.46 3.16
N ILE A 11 9.68 3.55 2.54
CA ILE A 11 9.50 3.79 1.11
C ILE A 11 10.18 2.70 0.30
N GLN A 12 11.41 2.33 0.66
CA GLN A 12 12.17 1.33 -0.06
C GLN A 12 11.48 -0.03 -0.03
N ARG A 13 10.97 -0.43 1.12
CA ARG A 13 10.23 -1.68 1.24
C ARG A 13 8.93 -1.66 0.45
N ALA A 14 8.24 -0.51 0.47
CA ALA A 14 7.03 -0.34 -0.31
C ALA A 14 7.32 -0.42 -1.81
N GLU A 15 8.41 0.20 -2.26
CA GLU A 15 8.82 0.13 -3.67
C GLU A 15 9.15 -1.30 -4.08
N ASN A 16 9.77 -2.08 -3.20
CA ASN A 16 10.03 -3.49 -3.47
C ASN A 16 8.72 -4.25 -3.66
N ASP A 17 7.71 -3.95 -2.85
CA ASP A 17 6.41 -4.62 -2.98
C ASP A 17 5.72 -4.26 -4.29
N ILE A 18 5.66 -2.98 -4.66
CA ILE A 18 4.97 -2.60 -5.89
C ILE A 18 5.73 -3.06 -7.13
N SER A 19 7.06 -3.04 -7.08
CA SER A 19 7.88 -3.56 -8.17
C SER A 19 7.67 -5.05 -8.35
N SER A 20 7.56 -5.80 -7.25
CA SER A 20 7.27 -7.22 -7.30
C SER A 20 5.90 -7.49 -7.92
N ALA A 21 4.88 -6.72 -7.53
CA ALA A 21 3.55 -6.86 -8.09
C ALA A 21 3.55 -6.62 -9.61
N ASN A 22 4.22 -5.58 -10.06
CA ASN A 22 4.31 -5.26 -11.48
C ASN A 22 5.10 -6.32 -12.25
N PHE A 23 6.21 -6.78 -11.70
CA PHE A 23 7.04 -7.81 -12.33
C PHE A 23 6.26 -9.11 -12.51
N LEU A 24 5.58 -9.56 -11.46
CA LEU A 24 4.79 -10.80 -11.53
C LEU A 24 3.66 -10.70 -12.54
N THR A 25 3.03 -9.53 -12.62
CA THR A 25 1.93 -9.31 -13.56
C THR A 25 2.42 -9.37 -15.01
N GLU A 26 3.62 -8.85 -15.28
CA GLU A 26 4.16 -8.77 -16.63
C GLU A 26 4.86 -10.06 -17.08
N LYS A 27 5.51 -10.76 -16.15
CA LYS A 27 6.47 -11.82 -16.51
C LYS A 27 6.01 -13.23 -16.19
N MET A 28 4.98 -13.39 -15.34
CA MET A 28 4.55 -14.71 -14.93
C MET A 28 3.18 -15.04 -15.48
N TYR A 29 3.06 -16.22 -16.10
CA TYR A 29 1.78 -16.68 -16.63
C TYR A 29 1.54 -18.13 -16.22
N PRO A 30 0.36 -18.45 -15.63
CA PRO A 30 -0.70 -17.51 -15.26
C PRO A 30 -0.22 -16.56 -14.16
N VAL A 31 -0.80 -15.36 -14.14
CA VAL A 31 -0.43 -14.36 -13.14
C VAL A 31 -0.85 -14.85 -11.75
N PRO A 32 0.06 -14.85 -10.76
CA PRO A 32 -0.29 -15.28 -9.40
C PRO A 32 -1.07 -14.18 -8.69
N ALA A 33 -2.39 -14.17 -8.92
CA ALA A 33 -3.28 -13.09 -8.51
C ALA A 33 -3.21 -12.76 -7.02
N GLU A 34 -3.23 -13.78 -6.16
CA GLU A 34 -3.20 -13.56 -4.72
C GLU A 34 -1.91 -12.89 -4.26
N ILE A 35 -0.78 -13.29 -4.85
CA ILE A 35 0.51 -12.73 -4.50
C ILE A 35 0.62 -11.28 -4.98
N VAL A 36 0.14 -11.01 -6.20
CA VAL A 36 0.15 -9.65 -6.75
C VAL A 36 -0.69 -8.72 -5.86
N CYS A 37 -1.91 -9.12 -5.54
CA CYS A 37 -2.80 -8.31 -4.71
C CYS A 37 -2.24 -8.13 -3.30
N PHE A 38 -1.59 -9.14 -2.74
CA PHE A 38 -0.92 -9.03 -1.45
C PHE A 38 0.18 -7.97 -1.50
N HIS A 39 1.03 -7.98 -2.53
CA HIS A 39 2.08 -6.97 -2.68
C HIS A 39 1.52 -5.57 -2.87
N CYS A 40 0.39 -5.43 -3.56
CA CYS A 40 -0.28 -4.15 -3.71
C CYS A 40 -0.73 -3.60 -2.35
N GLN A 41 -1.35 -4.45 -1.53
CA GLN A 41 -1.76 -4.08 -0.19
C GLN A 41 -0.56 -3.69 0.67
N GLN A 42 0.51 -4.49 0.63
CA GLN A 42 1.72 -4.21 1.39
C GLN A 42 2.39 -2.91 0.98
N ALA A 43 2.43 -2.62 -0.31
CA ALA A 43 3.00 -1.37 -0.80
C ALA A 43 2.20 -0.17 -0.28
N ALA A 44 0.88 -0.24 -0.37
CA ALA A 44 0.00 0.82 0.13
C ALA A 44 0.20 1.03 1.64
N GLU A 45 0.21 -0.06 2.40
CA GLU A 45 0.40 -0.01 3.85
C GLU A 45 1.71 0.68 4.22
N LYS A 46 2.79 0.29 3.57
CA LYS A 46 4.12 0.83 3.90
C LYS A 46 4.27 2.28 3.50
N TYR A 47 3.68 2.70 2.39
CA TYR A 47 3.69 4.11 2.02
C TYR A 47 2.89 4.96 2.99
N LEU A 48 1.72 4.49 3.42
CA LEU A 48 0.93 5.22 4.41
C LEU A 48 1.69 5.32 5.74
N LYS A 49 2.36 4.24 6.15
CA LYS A 49 3.19 4.27 7.36
C LYS A 49 4.40 5.21 7.19
N ALA A 50 4.98 5.27 5.99
CA ALA A 50 6.05 6.23 5.68
C ALA A 50 5.57 7.66 5.92
N PHE A 51 4.36 7.99 5.51
CA PHE A 51 3.79 9.32 5.73
C PHE A 51 3.65 9.63 7.22
N LEU A 52 3.23 8.66 8.03
CA LEU A 52 3.15 8.84 9.48
C LEU A 52 4.52 9.10 10.10
N VAL A 53 5.53 8.33 9.68
CA VAL A 53 6.90 8.54 10.17
C VAL A 53 7.41 9.92 9.74
N TYR A 54 7.08 10.34 8.52
CA TYR A 54 7.43 11.67 8.02
C TYR A 54 6.86 12.77 8.92
N ASN A 55 5.70 12.53 9.53
CA ASN A 55 5.07 13.45 10.46
C ASN A 55 5.46 13.17 11.93
N ASP A 56 6.58 12.50 12.12
CA ASP A 56 7.13 12.19 13.44
C ASP A 56 6.20 11.34 14.31
N GLN A 57 5.47 10.43 13.67
CA GLN A 57 4.58 9.51 14.36
C GLN A 57 5.10 8.10 14.23
N GLU A 58 5.02 7.34 15.32
CA GLU A 58 5.33 5.92 15.26
C GLU A 58 4.19 5.21 14.53
N PRO A 59 4.49 4.45 13.45
CA PRO A 59 3.41 3.78 12.72
C PRO A 59 2.78 2.69 13.56
N PRO A 60 1.45 2.53 13.49
CA PRO A 60 0.78 1.48 14.24
C PRO A 60 1.18 0.11 13.70
N LYS A 61 1.07 -0.91 14.53
CA LYS A 61 1.41 -2.29 14.14
C LYS A 61 0.30 -2.97 13.37
N THR A 62 -0.82 -2.29 13.16
CA THR A 62 -1.94 -2.84 12.42
C THR A 62 -1.62 -2.95 10.93
N HIS A 63 -2.34 -3.85 10.25
CA HIS A 63 -2.34 -3.98 8.79
C HIS A 63 -3.64 -3.45 8.20
N ASP A 64 -4.47 -2.79 9.00
CA ASP A 64 -5.72 -2.22 8.55
C ASP A 64 -5.47 -0.90 7.83
N LEU A 65 -5.54 -0.93 6.50
CA LEU A 65 -5.29 0.25 5.66
C LEU A 65 -6.25 1.40 5.98
N ILE A 66 -7.49 1.09 6.34
CA ILE A 66 -8.49 2.12 6.63
C ILE A 66 -8.06 2.89 7.88
N GLU A 67 -7.68 2.16 8.92
CA GLU A 67 -7.20 2.78 10.15
C GLU A 67 -5.95 3.63 9.91
N ILE A 68 -4.99 3.10 9.15
CA ILE A 68 -3.74 3.82 8.85
C ILE A 68 -4.05 5.09 8.05
N ALA A 69 -4.91 5.00 7.03
CA ALA A 69 -5.28 6.16 6.22
C ALA A 69 -5.99 7.24 7.06
N ARG A 70 -6.82 6.82 8.02
CA ARG A 70 -7.47 7.77 8.92
C ARG A 70 -6.47 8.48 9.81
N LEU A 71 -5.44 7.79 10.27
CA LEU A 71 -4.36 8.42 11.02
C LEU A 71 -3.61 9.44 10.15
N CYS A 72 -3.33 9.08 8.90
CA CYS A 72 -2.70 10.01 7.97
C CYS A 72 -3.57 11.26 7.76
N ASN A 73 -4.89 11.07 7.72
CA ASN A 73 -5.83 12.17 7.51
C ASN A 73 -5.78 13.21 8.63
N ASN A 74 -5.27 12.86 9.81
CA ASN A 74 -5.08 13.82 10.90
C ASN A 74 -4.00 14.87 10.55
N TYR A 75 -3.10 14.55 9.64
CA TYR A 75 -2.00 15.42 9.25
C TYR A 75 -2.21 16.08 7.89
N ASP A 76 -3.05 15.48 7.04
CA ASP A 76 -3.36 16.01 5.72
C ASP A 76 -4.70 15.45 5.27
N LYS A 77 -5.67 16.31 5.09
CA LYS A 77 -7.05 15.91 4.81
C LYS A 77 -7.27 15.29 3.45
N ASP A 78 -6.28 15.34 2.57
CA ASP A 78 -6.38 14.70 1.26
C ASP A 78 -6.44 13.17 1.36
N PHE A 79 -6.01 12.61 2.50
CA PHE A 79 -6.03 11.15 2.68
C PHE A 79 -7.44 10.57 2.80
N LEU A 80 -8.44 11.38 3.12
CA LEU A 80 -9.81 10.90 3.21
C LEU A 80 -10.31 10.29 1.89
N ILE A 81 -9.85 10.84 0.77
CA ILE A 81 -10.26 10.35 -0.55
C ILE A 81 -9.79 8.93 -0.84
N LEU A 82 -8.79 8.46 -0.11
CA LEU A 82 -8.22 7.12 -0.31
C LEU A 82 -9.00 6.00 0.37
N ILE A 83 -9.94 6.33 1.26
CA ILE A 83 -10.64 5.32 2.06
C ILE A 83 -11.28 4.21 1.21
N PRO A 84 -12.01 4.52 0.13
CA PRO A 84 -12.59 3.44 -0.70
C PRO A 84 -11.53 2.53 -1.32
N LYS A 85 -10.37 3.07 -1.69
CA LYS A 85 -9.28 2.26 -2.23
C LYS A 85 -8.66 1.37 -1.16
N CYS A 86 -8.56 1.89 0.05
CA CYS A 86 -8.08 1.11 1.19
C CYS A 86 -9.04 -0.03 1.52
N GLU A 87 -10.34 0.22 1.47
CA GLU A 87 -11.35 -0.82 1.69
C GLU A 87 -11.21 -1.94 0.68
N TYR A 88 -10.95 -1.60 -0.58
CA TYR A 88 -10.78 -2.60 -1.62
C TYR A 88 -9.56 -3.49 -1.38
N LEU A 89 -8.44 -2.88 -0.97
CA LEU A 89 -7.17 -3.60 -0.79
C LEU A 89 -7.09 -4.36 0.53
N LEU A 90 -7.88 -3.98 1.52
CA LEU A 90 -7.79 -4.53 2.87
C LEU A 90 -7.83 -6.07 2.94
N PRO A 91 -8.73 -6.76 2.22
CA PRO A 91 -8.80 -8.22 2.31
C PRO A 91 -7.54 -8.94 1.87
N PHE A 92 -6.69 -8.30 1.08
CA PHE A 92 -5.50 -8.94 0.53
C PHE A 92 -4.34 -9.03 1.52
N ALA A 93 -4.45 -8.41 2.68
CA ALA A 93 -3.39 -8.44 3.69
C ALA A 93 -3.09 -9.84 4.22
N THR A 94 -4.09 -10.73 4.23
CA THR A 94 -3.96 -12.05 4.84
C THR A 94 -4.29 -13.21 3.89
N GLN A 95 -4.64 -12.93 2.64
CA GLN A 95 -5.10 -13.97 1.72
C GLN A 95 -4.07 -15.02 1.38
N THR A 96 -2.80 -14.67 1.37
CA THR A 96 -1.73 -15.61 1.05
C THR A 96 -1.52 -16.67 2.12
N ARG A 97 -2.09 -16.48 3.31
CA ARG A 97 -1.92 -17.39 4.42
C ARG A 97 -2.77 -18.65 4.30
N TYR A 98 -3.91 -18.58 3.64
CA TYR A 98 -4.85 -19.68 3.50
C TYR A 98 -5.27 -19.83 2.05
N PRO A 99 -5.54 -21.08 1.59
CA PRO A 99 -6.13 -21.26 0.27
C PRO A 99 -7.37 -20.38 0.18
N SER A 100 -7.39 -19.51 -0.80
CA SER A 100 -8.40 -18.48 -0.88
C SER A 100 -9.80 -19.03 -1.08
N LYS A 101 -10.76 -18.47 -0.35
CA LYS A 101 -12.18 -18.66 -0.61
C LYS A 101 -12.72 -17.56 -1.50
N ILE A 102 -11.86 -16.60 -1.85
CA ILE A 102 -12.21 -15.46 -2.71
C ILE A 102 -11.60 -15.71 -4.07
N ASP A 103 -12.45 -15.73 -5.09
CA ASP A 103 -11.97 -15.82 -6.46
C ASP A 103 -11.45 -14.45 -6.87
N ILE A 104 -10.14 -14.38 -7.08
CA ILE A 104 -9.50 -13.16 -7.58
C ILE A 104 -9.39 -13.30 -9.09
N GLU A 105 -10.07 -12.41 -9.80
CA GLU A 105 -10.07 -12.40 -11.25
C GLU A 105 -9.03 -11.45 -11.81
N GLU A 106 -8.76 -11.53 -13.11
CA GLU A 106 -7.80 -10.68 -13.78
C GLU A 106 -8.12 -9.19 -13.59
N GLU A 107 -9.41 -8.85 -13.58
CA GLU A 107 -9.86 -7.48 -13.36
C GLU A 107 -9.49 -6.98 -11.97
N ASP A 108 -9.52 -7.86 -10.97
CA ASP A 108 -9.10 -7.52 -9.61
C ASP A 108 -7.62 -7.19 -9.53
N ILE A 109 -6.79 -7.90 -10.30
CA ILE A 109 -5.36 -7.62 -10.34
C ILE A 109 -5.10 -6.20 -10.84
N LYS A 110 -5.76 -5.84 -11.95
CA LYS A 110 -5.63 -4.51 -12.53
C LYS A 110 -6.08 -3.43 -11.56
N LYS A 111 -7.20 -3.66 -10.91
CA LYS A 111 -7.79 -2.72 -9.96
C LYS A 111 -6.87 -2.54 -8.74
N ALA A 112 -6.33 -3.64 -8.21
CA ALA A 112 -5.41 -3.58 -7.08
C ALA A 112 -4.16 -2.76 -7.42
N LEU A 113 -3.59 -2.97 -8.61
CA LEU A 113 -2.43 -2.22 -9.07
C LEU A 113 -2.74 -0.73 -9.20
N VAL A 114 -3.87 -0.39 -9.80
CA VAL A 114 -4.29 1.01 -9.98
C VAL A 114 -4.51 1.68 -8.62
N TYR A 115 -5.20 1.02 -7.71
CA TYR A 115 -5.50 1.59 -6.40
C TYR A 115 -4.26 1.75 -5.54
N ALA A 116 -3.38 0.74 -5.54
CA ALA A 116 -2.12 0.85 -4.82
C ALA A 116 -1.29 2.01 -5.37
N GLN A 117 -1.21 2.14 -6.70
CA GLN A 117 -0.46 3.21 -7.32
C GLN A 117 -1.03 4.60 -6.98
N ALA A 118 -2.35 4.73 -6.89
CA ALA A 118 -2.99 5.98 -6.50
C ALA A 118 -2.61 6.38 -5.07
N ILE A 119 -2.59 5.41 -4.15
CA ILE A 119 -2.18 5.65 -2.77
C ILE A 119 -0.71 6.08 -2.73
N ILE A 120 0.14 5.37 -3.46
CA ILE A 120 1.58 5.68 -3.55
C ILE A 120 1.80 7.10 -4.07
N GLU A 121 1.11 7.48 -5.14
CA GLU A 121 1.28 8.80 -5.75
C GLU A 121 0.85 9.92 -4.80
N LEU A 122 -0.23 9.72 -4.04
CA LEU A 122 -0.65 10.73 -3.08
C LEU A 122 0.41 10.89 -1.99
N VAL A 123 0.92 9.79 -1.44
CA VAL A 123 1.96 9.87 -0.41
C VAL A 123 3.20 10.57 -0.95
N LYS A 124 3.66 10.20 -2.15
CA LYS A 124 4.82 10.84 -2.77
C LYS A 124 4.64 12.34 -2.93
N SER A 125 3.43 12.77 -3.24
CA SER A 125 3.14 14.20 -3.41
C SER A 125 3.23 14.97 -2.09
N LYS A 126 3.11 14.29 -0.95
CA LYS A 126 3.11 14.92 0.38
C LYS A 126 4.45 14.83 1.09
N ILE A 127 5.33 13.93 0.67
CA ILE A 127 6.65 13.79 1.28
C ILE A 127 7.65 14.60 0.46
N GLN A 128 8.32 15.54 1.12
CA GLN A 128 9.35 16.34 0.47
C GLN A 128 10.73 15.83 0.85
N TYR A 129 11.52 15.57 -0.17
CA TYR A 129 12.93 15.22 0.02
C TYR A 129 13.71 16.52 0.16
N SER A 130 14.30 16.72 1.30
CA SER A 130 15.15 17.90 1.49
C SER A 130 16.57 17.61 1.09
#